data_ccfb8fe40da4b724f009c5e9acb2bc73
#
_entry.id   ccfb8fe40da4b724f009c5e9acb2bc73
#
_cell.length_a   1.000
_cell.length_b   1.000
_cell.length_c   1.000
_cell.angle_alpha   90.00
_cell.angle_beta   90.00
_cell.angle_gamma   90.00
#
_symmetry.space_group_name_H-M   'P 1'
#
loop_
_entity.id
_entity.type
_entity.pdbx_description
1 polymer ?
#
loop_
_entity_poly.entity_id
_entity_poly.type
_entity_poly.pdbx_seq_one_letter_code
_entity_poly.pdbx_strand_id
1 'polypeptide(L)' 'MKIGLVYAMTGEIESLLTQENAQPLQTVAGVPFYRIRPDVIACAGGVSKVNAAMATQLLISLYQPDLVLNAGVAG' A
#
# COMPACT_ATOMS: atom_id res chain seq x y z
N MET A 1 -1.57 -16.82 -2.93
CA MET A 1 -2.17 -15.93 -1.91
C MET A 1 -1.90 -14.48 -2.28
N LYS A 2 -2.91 -13.67 -2.34
CA LYS A 2 -2.75 -12.25 -2.64
C LYS A 2 -2.55 -11.46 -1.34
N ILE A 3 -1.49 -10.68 -1.27
CA ILE A 3 -1.14 -9.93 -0.08
C ILE A 3 -1.26 -8.44 -0.35
N GLY A 4 -1.91 -7.73 0.57
CA GLY A 4 -1.99 -6.28 0.53
C GLY A 4 -1.07 -5.68 1.57
N LEU A 5 -0.28 -4.69 1.17
CA LEU A 5 0.60 -3.97 2.07
C LEU A 5 0.15 -2.52 2.19
N VAL A 6 0.05 -2.03 3.41
CA VAL A 6 -0.27 -0.64 3.67
C VAL A 6 0.93 0.03 4.30
N TYR A 7 1.42 1.08 3.66
CA TYR A 7 2.60 1.80 4.13
C TYR A 7 2.25 3.21 4.61
N ALA A 8 3.01 3.68 5.58
CA ALA A 8 3.07 5.12 5.83
C ALA A 8 3.98 5.75 4.76
N MET A 9 3.64 6.95 4.30
CA MET A 9 4.45 7.64 3.28
C MET A 9 5.72 8.19 3.90
N THR A 10 6.80 7.48 3.72
CA THR A 10 8.13 7.92 4.15
C THR A 10 9.11 7.74 2.98
N GLY A 11 10.25 8.40 3.06
CA GLY A 11 11.29 8.27 2.03
C GLY A 11 11.81 6.84 1.88
N GLU A 12 11.77 6.07 2.95
CA GLU A 12 12.20 4.67 2.91
C GLU A 12 11.34 3.84 1.97
N ILE A 13 10.04 4.13 1.92
CA ILE A 13 9.12 3.41 1.07
C ILE A 13 9.37 3.70 -0.40
N GLU A 14 9.69 4.94 -0.72
CA GLU A 14 10.02 5.30 -2.09
C GLU A 14 11.25 4.53 -2.57
N SER A 15 12.24 4.38 -1.71
CA SER A 15 13.43 3.57 -2.02
C SER A 15 13.06 2.11 -2.24
N LEU A 16 12.22 1.56 -1.38
CA LEU A 16 11.76 0.18 -1.50
C LEU A 16 11.01 -0.04 -2.81
N LEU A 17 10.11 0.86 -3.15
CA LEU A 17 9.33 0.75 -4.38
C LEU A 17 10.25 0.79 -5.60
N THR A 18 11.27 1.62 -5.57
CA THR A 18 12.24 1.70 -6.66
C THR A 18 13.06 0.41 -6.76
N GLN A 19 13.54 -0.11 -5.63
CA GLN A 19 14.35 -1.32 -5.61
C GLN A 19 13.57 -2.55 -6.11
N GLU A 20 12.30 -2.63 -5.77
CA GLU A 20 11.46 -3.76 -6.14
C GLU A 20 10.82 -3.61 -7.52
N ASN A 21 11.15 -2.52 -8.23
CA ASN A 21 10.54 -2.23 -9.53
C ASN A 21 9.02 -2.20 -9.44
N ALA A 22 8.50 -1.56 -8.41
CA ALA A 22 7.05 -1.50 -8.20
C ALA A 22 6.37 -0.82 -9.37
N GLN A 23 5.29 -1.42 -9.86
CA GLN A 23 4.51 -0.89 -10.96
C GLN A 23 3.38 -0.03 -10.41
N PRO A 24 3.31 1.25 -10.78
CA PRO A 24 2.16 2.06 -10.35
C PRO A 24 0.90 1.54 -11.03
N LEU A 25 -0.16 1.33 -10.25
CA LEU A 25 -1.43 0.83 -10.75
C LEU A 25 -2.43 1.95 -10.94
N GLN A 26 -2.87 2.55 -9.85
CA GLN A 26 -3.83 3.64 -9.90
C GLN A 26 -3.74 4.45 -8.61
N THR A 27 -4.34 5.62 -8.62
CA THR A 27 -4.48 6.44 -7.42
C THR A 27 -5.97 6.69 -7.21
N VAL A 28 -6.47 6.33 -6.03
CA VAL A 28 -7.88 6.48 -5.71
C VAL A 28 -7.99 7.29 -4.42
N ALA A 29 -8.75 8.38 -4.46
CA ALA A 29 -8.92 9.26 -3.31
C ALA A 29 -7.60 9.73 -2.69
N GLY A 30 -6.60 9.97 -3.55
CA GLY A 30 -5.29 10.39 -3.09
C GLY A 30 -4.38 9.28 -2.59
N VAL A 31 -4.85 8.03 -2.66
CA VAL A 31 -4.07 6.87 -2.21
C VAL A 31 -3.48 6.17 -3.44
N PRO A 32 -2.15 6.18 -3.59
CA PRO A 32 -1.52 5.47 -4.72
C PRO A 32 -1.37 4.00 -4.42
N PHE A 33 -1.60 3.18 -5.44
CA PHE A 33 -1.47 1.73 -5.37
C PHE A 33 -0.37 1.27 -6.30
N TYR A 34 0.42 0.29 -5.84
CA TYR A 34 1.54 -0.25 -6.62
C TYR A 34 1.52 -1.77 -6.56
N ARG A 35 1.98 -2.39 -7.63
CA ARG A 35 2.22 -3.83 -7.65
C ARG A 35 3.71 -4.09 -7.46
N ILE A 36 4.08 -4.70 -6.36
CA ILE A 36 5.48 -5.03 -6.06
C ILE A 36 5.84 -6.38 -6.67
N ARG A 37 4.96 -7.35 -6.49
CA ARG A 37 5.09 -8.69 -7.05
C ARG A 37 3.73 -9.10 -7.60
N PRO A 38 3.66 -10.17 -8.41
CA PRO A 38 2.37 -10.57 -8.98
C PRO A 38 1.26 -10.74 -7.96
N ASP A 39 1.60 -11.19 -6.75
CA ASP A 39 0.62 -11.42 -5.69
C ASP A 39 0.66 -10.38 -4.58
N VAL A 40 1.43 -9.31 -4.75
CA VAL A 40 1.57 -8.31 -3.69
C VAL A 40 1.22 -6.93 -4.22
N ILE A 41 0.19 -6.35 -3.63
CA ILE A 41 -0.25 -4.98 -3.93
C ILE A 41 0.05 -4.12 -2.72
N ALA A 42 0.67 -2.98 -2.95
CA ALA A 42 1.01 -2.03 -1.90
C ALA A 42 0.27 -0.73 -2.09
N CYS A 43 -0.08 -0.08 -1.00
CA CYS A 43 -0.63 1.26 -1.06
C CYS A 43 -0.03 2.14 0.03
N ALA A 44 0.03 3.43 -0.25
CA ALA A 44 0.58 4.41 0.68
C ALA A 44 -0.55 5.11 1.42
N GLY A 45 -0.67 4.87 2.71
CA GLY A 45 -1.78 5.35 3.51
C GLY A 45 -1.60 6.75 4.10
N GLY A 46 -0.48 7.39 3.83
CA GLY A 46 -0.20 8.69 4.43
C GLY A 46 0.26 8.56 5.88
N VAL A 47 0.33 9.68 6.57
CA VAL A 47 0.91 9.72 7.92
C VAL A 47 -0.12 9.68 9.03
N SER A 48 -1.41 9.73 8.74
CA SER A 48 -2.43 9.73 9.78
C SER A 48 -3.15 8.39 9.84
N LYS A 49 -3.69 8.08 11.01
CA LYS A 49 -4.43 6.83 11.19
C LYS A 49 -5.69 6.79 10.34
N VAL A 50 -6.31 7.92 10.14
CA VAL A 50 -7.53 8.01 9.31
C VAL A 50 -7.21 7.67 7.87
N ASN A 51 -6.11 8.21 7.35
CA ASN A 51 -5.69 7.91 5.99
C ASN A 51 -5.30 6.44 5.82
N ALA A 52 -4.66 5.86 6.84
CA ALA A 52 -4.28 4.45 6.80
C ALA A 52 -5.52 3.56 6.76
N ALA A 53 -6.55 3.89 7.55
CA ALA A 53 -7.79 3.12 7.56
C ALA A 53 -8.50 3.20 6.21
N MET A 54 -8.54 4.39 5.61
CA MET A 54 -9.13 4.58 4.30
C MET A 54 -8.36 3.81 3.24
N ALA A 55 -7.04 3.86 3.28
CA ALA A 55 -6.21 3.14 2.32
C ALA A 55 -6.43 1.64 2.44
N THR A 56 -6.51 1.12 3.66
CA THR A 56 -6.78 -0.29 3.89
C THR A 56 -8.14 -0.69 3.31
N GLN A 57 -9.15 0.11 3.56
CA GLN A 57 -10.49 -0.17 3.04
C GLN A 57 -10.52 -0.17 1.52
N LEU A 58 -9.85 0.79 0.89
CA LEU A 58 -9.76 0.85 -0.55
C LEU A 58 -9.01 -0.36 -1.11
N LEU A 59 -7.93 -0.75 -0.46
CA LEU A 59 -7.15 -1.91 -0.87
C LEU A 59 -8.01 -3.18 -0.84
N ILE A 60 -8.78 -3.38 0.22
CA ILE A 60 -9.66 -4.52 0.35
C ILE A 60 -10.75 -4.48 -0.72
N SER A 61 -11.36 -3.32 -0.92
CA SER A 61 -12.47 -3.19 -1.88
C SER A 61 -12.02 -3.36 -3.33
N LEU A 62 -10.86 -2.86 -3.68
CA LEU A 62 -10.40 -2.85 -5.07
C LEU A 62 -9.67 -4.12 -5.46
N TYR A 63 -8.89 -4.69 -4.57
CA TYR A 63 -7.99 -5.80 -4.91
C TYR A 63 -8.31 -7.09 -4.17
N GLN A 64 -9.12 -7.04 -3.13
CA GLN A 64 -9.58 -8.21 -2.37
C GLN A 64 -8.42 -9.15 -1.96
N PRO A 65 -7.42 -8.63 -1.24
CA PRO A 65 -6.30 -9.48 -0.82
C PRO A 65 -6.74 -10.51 0.21
N ASP A 66 -6.03 -11.62 0.23
CA ASP A 66 -6.28 -12.67 1.23
C ASP A 66 -5.74 -12.27 2.60
N LEU A 67 -4.68 -11.46 2.61
CA LEU A 67 -4.02 -11.02 3.82
C LEU A 67 -3.60 -9.58 3.66
N VAL A 68 -3.82 -8.78 4.69
CA VAL A 68 -3.39 -7.38 4.71
C VAL A 68 -2.34 -7.21 5.80
N LEU A 69 -1.19 -6.69 5.42
CA LEU A 69 -0.11 -6.39 6.33
C LEU A 69 0.09 -4.88 6.40
N ASN A 70 0.27 -4.38 7.60
CA ASN A 70 0.56 -2.98 7.80
C ASN A 70 2.06 -2.83 8.02
N ALA A 71 2.74 -2.25 7.04
CA ALA A 71 4.17 -2.01 7.11
C ALA A 71 4.40 -0.54 7.36
N GLY A 72 4.86 -0.19 8.52
CA GLY A 72 5.09 1.18 8.86
C GLY A 72 5.38 1.32 10.32
N VAL A 73 5.66 2.55 10.73
CA VAL A 73 5.94 2.81 12.12
C VAL A 73 4.62 2.77 12.88
N ALA A 74 4.55 1.87 13.84
CA ALA A 74 3.45 1.86 14.77
C ALA A 74 3.61 3.07 15.68
N GLY A 75 2.85 4.08 15.40
CA GLY A 75 3.04 5.30 16.18
C GLY A 75 1.79 5.78 16.75
#